data_ce894e864d2d769342a4d95373f9e584
#
_entry.id   ce894e864d2d769342a4d95373f9e584
#
_cell.length_a   1.000
_cell.length_b   1.000
_cell.length_c   1.000
_cell.angle_alpha   90.00
_cell.angle_beta   90.00
_cell.angle_gamma   90.00
#
_symmetry.space_group_name_H-M   'P 1'
#
loop_
_entity.id
_entity.type
_entity.pdbx_description
1 polymer ?
#
loop_
_entity_poly.entity_id
_entity_poly.type
_entity_poly.pdbx_seq_one_letter_code
_entity_poly.pdbx_strand_id
1 'polypeptide(L)'
;MLRVGIIGFGPRGLSILERLVSKKLGQIINDKLEIYIFDPNSLGSGCHSPKQSSRLLVNTVASQMTIFADETICPNEFFIKGPNFYEFLLSKGYKADKNGYYSRVLLGKYLEHSFQCILKLCSQDISIHIVKEYAQCIIQQEKYFIISGENTKIEVDSAFITTGHNQNQNNFPMYSAYPLEISTQNISANDAIGIKGLGLSAIDVITMLTSGNGGFFEKLNNELIYNPSGKEPKIFVFSRSNLPLMARAITQKETREQYQAIFFNSTTIKKLKKEFKKLNFEKQILPLII
;
A
#
# COMPACT_ATOMS: atom_id res chain seq x y z
N MET A 1 14.34 -24.42 -12.65
CA MET A 1 13.62 -23.17 -13.00
C MET A 1 12.52 -22.99 -11.99
N LEU A 2 12.44 -21.84 -11.35
CA LEU A 2 11.41 -21.48 -10.36
C LEU A 2 10.38 -20.54 -11.00
N ARG A 3 9.12 -20.95 -11.04
CA ARG A 3 7.99 -20.17 -11.55
C ARG A 3 7.16 -19.62 -10.40
N VAL A 4 6.92 -18.32 -10.41
CA VAL A 4 6.19 -17.63 -9.34
C VAL A 4 5.05 -16.83 -9.95
N GLY A 5 3.83 -17.01 -9.43
CA GLY A 5 2.67 -16.19 -9.76
C GLY A 5 2.43 -15.10 -8.72
N ILE A 6 2.18 -13.87 -9.18
CA ILE A 6 1.74 -12.74 -8.34
C ILE A 6 0.37 -12.29 -8.85
N ILE A 7 -0.65 -12.41 -8.00
CA ILE A 7 -2.03 -12.09 -8.35
C ILE A 7 -2.42 -10.78 -7.68
N GLY A 8 -2.65 -9.74 -8.49
CA GLY A 8 -2.77 -8.35 -8.07
C GLY A 8 -1.40 -7.71 -7.90
N PHE A 9 -1.14 -6.64 -8.65
CA PHE A 9 0.18 -5.99 -8.67
C PHE A 9 0.12 -4.52 -8.22
N GLY A 10 -0.45 -4.32 -7.03
CA GLY A 10 -0.32 -3.08 -6.27
C GLY A 10 1.00 -3.03 -5.48
N PRO A 11 1.11 -2.14 -4.48
CA PRO A 11 2.34 -1.98 -3.69
C PRO A 11 2.83 -3.27 -3.02
N ARG A 12 1.93 -4.17 -2.62
CA ARG A 12 2.29 -5.46 -2.02
C ARG A 12 2.89 -6.41 -3.04
N GLY A 13 2.29 -6.52 -4.24
CA GLY A 13 2.84 -7.33 -5.33
C GLY A 13 4.21 -6.80 -5.77
N LEU A 14 4.36 -5.47 -5.83
CA LEU A 14 5.64 -4.83 -6.14
C LEU A 14 6.71 -5.11 -5.08
N SER A 15 6.34 -5.11 -3.80
CA SER A 15 7.26 -5.46 -2.71
C SER A 15 7.71 -6.93 -2.77
N ILE A 16 6.80 -7.86 -3.16
CA ILE A 16 7.16 -9.25 -3.38
C ILE A 16 8.12 -9.39 -4.56
N LEU A 17 7.85 -8.70 -5.67
CA LEU A 17 8.73 -8.69 -6.83
C LEU A 17 10.14 -8.22 -6.43
N GLU A 18 10.24 -7.12 -5.70
CA GLU A 18 11.50 -6.56 -5.22
C GLU A 18 12.27 -7.61 -4.39
N ARG A 19 11.61 -8.29 -3.46
CA ARG A 19 12.25 -9.35 -2.65
C ARG A 19 12.70 -10.56 -3.47
N LEU A 20 11.89 -11.02 -4.44
CA LEU A 20 12.25 -12.13 -5.32
C LEU A 20 13.49 -11.79 -6.18
N VAL A 21 13.49 -10.61 -6.80
CA VAL A 21 14.63 -10.14 -7.60
C VAL A 21 15.86 -9.94 -6.73
N SER A 22 15.74 -9.34 -5.55
CA SER A 22 16.85 -9.21 -4.59
C SER A 22 17.43 -10.57 -4.20
N LYS A 23 16.59 -11.55 -3.87
CA LYS A 23 17.05 -12.91 -3.51
C LYS A 23 17.71 -13.63 -4.67
N LYS A 24 17.26 -13.39 -5.90
CA LYS A 24 17.91 -13.94 -7.08
C LYS A 24 19.29 -13.31 -7.31
N LEU A 25 19.37 -11.97 -7.26
CA LEU A 25 20.64 -11.26 -7.41
C LEU A 25 21.64 -11.56 -6.29
N GLY A 26 21.14 -11.77 -5.07
CA GLY A 26 21.93 -12.20 -3.91
C GLY A 26 22.25 -13.70 -3.87
N GLN A 27 21.99 -14.45 -4.94
CA GLN A 27 22.27 -15.87 -5.08
C GLN A 27 21.62 -16.79 -4.03
N ILE A 28 20.54 -16.33 -3.41
CA ILE A 28 19.70 -17.17 -2.53
C ILE A 28 18.80 -18.07 -3.38
N ILE A 29 18.28 -17.55 -4.50
CA ILE A 29 17.57 -18.32 -5.52
C ILE A 29 18.57 -18.67 -6.62
N ASN A 30 18.97 -19.94 -6.70
CA ASN A 30 19.95 -20.41 -7.69
C ASN A 30 19.32 -20.69 -9.05
N ASP A 31 18.08 -21.16 -9.09
CA ASP A 31 17.33 -21.45 -10.31
C ASP A 31 17.07 -20.19 -11.16
N LYS A 32 16.84 -20.37 -12.46
CA LYS A 32 16.22 -19.33 -13.27
C LYS A 32 14.86 -19.00 -12.69
N LEU A 33 14.53 -17.71 -12.64
CA LEU A 33 13.31 -17.17 -12.03
C LEU A 33 12.36 -16.65 -13.13
N GLU A 34 11.18 -17.23 -13.23
CA GLU A 34 10.09 -16.74 -14.05
C GLU A 34 8.95 -16.22 -13.17
N ILE A 35 8.56 -14.97 -13.37
CA ILE A 35 7.52 -14.31 -12.57
C ILE A 35 6.36 -13.94 -13.49
N TYR A 36 5.18 -14.44 -13.15
CA TYR A 36 3.92 -14.16 -13.85
C TYR A 36 3.05 -13.24 -13.02
N ILE A 37 2.80 -12.03 -13.53
CA ILE A 37 2.06 -10.98 -12.83
C ILE A 37 0.67 -10.86 -13.46
N PHE A 38 -0.36 -11.23 -12.71
CA PHE A 38 -1.76 -11.07 -13.10
C PHE A 38 -2.30 -9.75 -12.54
N ASP A 39 -2.41 -8.73 -13.37
CA ASP A 39 -3.07 -7.46 -13.05
C ASP A 39 -3.48 -6.73 -14.33
N PRO A 40 -4.78 -6.47 -14.56
CA PRO A 40 -5.25 -5.80 -15.77
C PRO A 40 -5.01 -4.29 -15.75
N ASN A 41 -4.83 -3.68 -14.57
CA ASN A 41 -5.00 -2.24 -14.39
C ASN A 41 -3.73 -1.49 -14.00
N SER A 42 -2.87 -2.09 -13.16
CA SER A 42 -1.75 -1.34 -12.59
C SER A 42 -0.44 -2.10 -12.63
N LEU A 43 0.64 -1.36 -12.74
CA LEU A 43 2.00 -1.89 -12.65
C LEU A 43 2.70 -1.28 -11.43
N GLY A 44 2.33 -1.78 -10.23
CA GLY A 44 2.91 -1.40 -8.95
C GLY A 44 2.10 -0.39 -8.15
N SER A 45 1.32 0.49 -8.79
CA SER A 45 0.60 1.57 -8.09
C SER A 45 -0.67 1.10 -7.35
N GLY A 46 -1.37 0.09 -7.86
CA GLY A 46 -2.61 -0.43 -7.28
C GLY A 46 -3.66 0.67 -7.05
N CYS A 47 -4.17 0.77 -5.83
CA CYS A 47 -5.14 1.80 -5.45
C CYS A 47 -4.56 3.23 -5.40
N HIS A 48 -3.24 3.40 -5.53
CA HIS A 48 -2.59 4.71 -5.61
C HIS A 48 -2.41 5.16 -7.06
N SER A 49 -3.46 5.04 -7.88
CA SER A 49 -3.42 5.42 -9.29
C SER A 49 -2.91 6.85 -9.48
N PRO A 50 -1.96 7.10 -10.41
CA PRO A 50 -1.55 8.46 -10.76
C PRO A 50 -2.65 9.32 -11.38
N LYS A 51 -3.79 8.72 -11.72
CA LYS A 51 -4.95 9.39 -12.35
C LYS A 51 -6.01 9.85 -11.33
N GLN A 52 -5.85 9.52 -10.04
CA GLN A 52 -6.80 9.93 -9.00
C GLN A 52 -6.62 11.40 -8.60
N SER A 53 -7.50 11.93 -7.74
CA SER A 53 -7.42 13.31 -7.27
C SER A 53 -6.12 13.57 -6.50
N SER A 54 -5.45 14.69 -6.83
CA SER A 54 -4.26 15.14 -6.10
C SER A 54 -4.55 15.64 -4.68
N ARG A 55 -5.81 15.84 -4.32
CA ARG A 55 -6.24 16.24 -2.97
C ARG A 55 -6.14 15.09 -1.96
N LEU A 56 -6.12 13.84 -2.43
CA LEU A 56 -5.99 12.68 -1.58
C LEU A 56 -4.55 12.52 -1.11
N LEU A 57 -4.34 12.62 0.19
CA LEU A 57 -3.00 12.52 0.77
C LEU A 57 -2.71 11.10 1.26
N VAL A 58 -1.43 10.75 1.29
CA VAL A 58 -0.95 9.60 2.04
C VAL A 58 -0.91 9.93 3.53
N ASN A 59 -1.07 8.91 4.38
CA ASN A 59 -1.07 9.08 5.84
C ASN A 59 0.28 8.71 6.49
N THR A 60 1.34 8.64 5.70
CA THR A 60 2.70 8.35 6.16
C THR A 60 3.65 9.41 5.59
N VAL A 61 4.62 9.84 6.39
CA VAL A 61 5.60 10.83 5.96
C VAL A 61 6.50 10.29 4.85
N ALA A 62 6.93 11.16 3.94
CA ALA A 62 7.60 10.77 2.70
C ALA A 62 8.88 9.94 2.94
N SER A 63 9.66 10.26 3.96
CA SER A 63 10.92 9.57 4.24
C SER A 63 10.75 8.12 4.73
N GLN A 64 9.56 7.77 5.24
CA GLN A 64 9.28 6.43 5.77
C GLN A 64 8.63 5.49 4.74
N MET A 65 8.41 5.96 3.52
CA MET A 65 7.84 5.12 2.46
C MET A 65 8.90 4.67 1.48
N THR A 66 9.12 3.37 1.40
CA THR A 66 10.00 2.75 0.42
C THR A 66 9.50 1.39 -0.02
N ILE A 67 9.79 1.01 -1.26
CA ILE A 67 9.61 -0.34 -1.78
C ILE A 67 10.89 -1.16 -1.57
N PHE A 68 12.02 -0.49 -1.51
CA PHE A 68 13.33 -1.14 -1.41
C PHE A 68 13.64 -1.46 0.06
N ALA A 69 13.86 -2.76 0.33
CA ALA A 69 14.30 -3.18 1.64
C ALA A 69 15.75 -2.78 1.91
N ASP A 70 16.13 -2.79 3.17
CA ASP A 70 17.50 -2.54 3.62
C ASP A 70 17.89 -3.50 4.77
N GLU A 71 19.06 -3.26 5.36
CA GLU A 71 19.58 -4.06 6.45
C GLU A 71 18.70 -4.12 7.70
N THR A 72 17.77 -3.20 7.90
CA THR A 72 16.87 -3.20 9.05
C THR A 72 15.81 -4.29 8.96
N ILE A 73 15.47 -4.71 7.72
CA ILE A 73 14.48 -5.75 7.42
C ILE A 73 15.16 -7.07 7.08
N CYS A 74 16.25 -7.01 6.32
CA CYS A 74 16.97 -8.17 5.82
C CYS A 74 18.46 -8.11 6.23
N PRO A 75 18.78 -8.26 7.51
CA PRO A 75 20.17 -8.21 7.98
C PRO A 75 20.98 -9.34 7.34
N ASN A 76 22.17 -8.99 6.82
CA ASN A 76 23.09 -9.91 6.14
C ASN A 76 22.59 -10.53 4.81
N GLU A 77 21.50 -9.99 4.23
CA GLU A 77 21.03 -10.38 2.90
C GLU A 77 21.39 -9.30 1.86
N PHE A 78 21.43 -9.71 0.61
CA PHE A 78 21.49 -8.76 -0.50
C PHE A 78 20.14 -8.04 -0.64
N PHE A 79 20.18 -6.74 -0.90
CA PHE A 79 19.01 -5.94 -1.22
C PHE A 79 19.29 -4.95 -2.35
N ILE A 80 18.26 -4.68 -3.14
CA ILE A 80 18.32 -3.69 -4.22
C ILE A 80 18.35 -2.30 -3.60
N LYS A 81 19.35 -1.49 -3.97
CA LYS A 81 19.38 -0.08 -3.58
C LYS A 81 18.46 0.72 -4.49
N GLY A 82 17.54 1.47 -3.89
CA GLY A 82 16.65 2.36 -4.60
C GLY A 82 16.17 3.50 -3.72
N PRO A 83 15.58 4.55 -4.32
CA PRO A 83 15.17 5.72 -3.57
C PRO A 83 13.94 5.42 -2.70
N ASN A 84 13.86 6.03 -1.52
CA ASN A 84 12.59 6.15 -0.83
C ASN A 84 11.72 7.23 -1.51
N PHE A 85 10.48 7.41 -1.05
CA PHE A 85 9.55 8.34 -1.69
C PHE A 85 10.03 9.81 -1.57
N TYR A 86 10.65 10.20 -0.47
CA TYR A 86 11.23 11.54 -0.31
C TYR A 86 12.38 11.80 -1.31
N GLU A 87 13.30 10.85 -1.44
CA GLU A 87 14.42 10.94 -2.40
C GLU A 87 13.90 10.96 -3.85
N PHE A 88 12.87 10.18 -4.16
CA PHE A 88 12.21 10.24 -5.46
C PHE A 88 11.62 11.62 -5.73
N LEU A 89 10.91 12.24 -4.78
CA LEU A 89 10.36 13.57 -4.95
C LEU A 89 11.45 14.60 -5.25
N LEU A 90 12.55 14.59 -4.50
CA LEU A 90 13.70 15.48 -4.76
C LEU A 90 14.30 15.24 -6.15
N SER A 91 14.44 13.99 -6.58
CA SER A 91 14.98 13.65 -7.91
C SER A 91 14.11 14.14 -9.07
N LYS A 92 12.81 14.37 -8.80
CA LYS A 92 11.84 14.95 -9.76
C LYS A 92 11.69 16.47 -9.65
N GLY A 93 12.52 17.13 -8.85
CA GLY A 93 12.52 18.59 -8.68
C GLY A 93 11.42 19.14 -7.76
N TYR A 94 10.73 18.27 -7.00
CA TYR A 94 9.77 18.75 -6.02
C TYR A 94 10.50 19.31 -4.79
N LYS A 95 10.00 20.43 -4.27
CA LYS A 95 10.39 20.89 -2.92
C LYS A 95 9.69 19.98 -1.92
N ALA A 96 10.47 19.05 -1.33
CA ALA A 96 9.94 18.06 -0.42
C ALA A 96 10.57 18.18 0.97
N ASP A 97 9.78 17.84 2.00
CA ASP A 97 10.19 17.69 3.39
C ASP A 97 10.16 16.21 3.76
N LYS A 98 11.13 15.74 4.55
CA LYS A 98 11.21 14.36 5.05
C LYS A 98 9.93 13.96 5.79
N ASN A 99 9.38 14.85 6.59
CA ASN A 99 8.19 14.67 7.40
C ASN A 99 6.91 15.16 6.71
N GLY A 100 7.01 15.56 5.44
CA GLY A 100 5.87 16.03 4.65
C GLY A 100 4.93 14.90 4.22
N TYR A 101 3.64 15.24 4.09
CA TYR A 101 2.60 14.39 3.53
C TYR A 101 2.31 14.85 2.10
N TYR A 102 2.27 13.91 1.18
CA TYR A 102 2.11 14.19 -0.24
C TYR A 102 0.92 13.45 -0.84
N SER A 103 0.53 13.83 -2.05
CA SER A 103 -0.63 13.22 -2.70
C SER A 103 -0.38 11.75 -3.06
N ARG A 104 -1.44 10.96 -3.05
CA ARG A 104 -1.41 9.56 -3.52
C ARG A 104 -1.05 9.43 -4.99
N VAL A 105 -1.31 10.49 -5.78
CA VAL A 105 -0.86 10.58 -7.17
C VAL A 105 0.67 10.49 -7.27
N LEU A 106 1.37 11.25 -6.42
CA LEU A 106 2.83 11.23 -6.39
C LEU A 106 3.38 9.89 -5.87
N LEU A 107 2.71 9.30 -4.88
CA LEU A 107 3.05 7.95 -4.43
C LEU A 107 2.87 6.93 -5.56
N GLY A 108 1.77 7.00 -6.32
CA GLY A 108 1.57 6.13 -7.49
C GLY A 108 2.69 6.25 -8.52
N LYS A 109 3.12 7.48 -8.84
CA LYS A 109 4.27 7.72 -9.74
C LYS A 109 5.57 7.14 -9.18
N TYR A 110 5.79 7.22 -7.87
CA TYR A 110 6.93 6.60 -7.19
C TYR A 110 6.91 5.08 -7.32
N LEU A 111 5.76 4.46 -7.11
CA LEU A 111 5.60 3.00 -7.21
C LEU A 111 5.85 2.50 -8.62
N GLU A 112 5.31 3.19 -9.64
CA GLU A 112 5.58 2.88 -11.05
C GLU A 112 7.07 3.07 -11.40
N HIS A 113 7.70 4.13 -10.89
CA HIS A 113 9.13 4.35 -11.04
C HIS A 113 9.96 3.22 -10.39
N SER A 114 9.58 2.79 -9.19
CA SER A 114 10.25 1.70 -8.48
C SER A 114 10.16 0.39 -9.26
N PHE A 115 9.01 0.10 -9.86
CA PHE A 115 8.87 -1.05 -10.78
C PHE A 115 9.84 -0.98 -11.95
N GLN A 116 9.95 0.19 -12.61
CA GLN A 116 10.91 0.39 -13.70
C GLN A 116 12.36 0.22 -13.25
N CYS A 117 12.70 0.65 -12.04
CA CYS A 117 14.03 0.43 -11.47
C CYS A 117 14.32 -1.06 -11.30
N ILE A 118 13.37 -1.85 -10.80
CA ILE A 118 13.52 -3.29 -10.62
C ILE A 118 13.65 -4.00 -11.98
N LEU A 119 12.82 -3.64 -12.97
CA LEU A 119 12.89 -4.22 -14.31
C LEU A 119 14.26 -4.07 -14.96
N LYS A 120 14.93 -2.93 -14.77
CA LYS A 120 16.28 -2.69 -15.33
C LYS A 120 17.36 -3.60 -14.74
N LEU A 121 17.11 -4.20 -13.58
CA LEU A 121 18.03 -5.13 -12.93
C LEU A 121 17.82 -6.59 -13.34
N CYS A 122 16.73 -6.88 -14.07
CA CYS A 122 16.45 -8.23 -14.53
C CYS A 122 17.45 -8.64 -15.64
N SER A 123 18.12 -9.76 -15.42
CA SER A 123 19.07 -10.37 -16.34
C SER A 123 18.41 -11.51 -17.12
N GLN A 124 19.19 -12.24 -17.94
CA GLN A 124 18.70 -13.43 -18.65
C GLN A 124 18.18 -14.55 -17.74
N ASP A 125 18.52 -14.51 -16.46
CA ASP A 125 18.05 -15.48 -15.47
C ASP A 125 16.77 -15.04 -14.73
N ILE A 126 16.23 -13.85 -15.04
CA ILE A 126 14.99 -13.32 -14.46
C ILE A 126 14.06 -12.88 -15.59
N SER A 127 12.95 -13.59 -15.77
CA SER A 127 11.92 -13.25 -16.75
C SER A 127 10.64 -12.79 -16.04
N ILE A 128 10.10 -11.65 -16.47
CA ILE A 128 8.86 -11.10 -15.93
C ILE A 128 7.81 -11.06 -17.04
N HIS A 129 6.70 -11.76 -16.82
CA HIS A 129 5.57 -11.87 -17.73
C HIS A 129 4.36 -11.14 -17.14
N ILE A 130 3.89 -10.10 -17.83
CA ILE A 130 2.72 -9.33 -17.41
C ILE A 130 1.49 -9.89 -18.11
N VAL A 131 0.58 -10.47 -17.34
CA VAL A 131 -0.70 -11.01 -17.80
C VAL A 131 -1.77 -9.97 -17.46
N LYS A 132 -2.25 -9.24 -18.47
CA LYS A 132 -3.25 -8.18 -18.33
C LYS A 132 -4.67 -8.74 -18.19
N GLU A 133 -4.85 -9.68 -17.27
CA GLU A 133 -6.11 -10.34 -16.98
C GLU A 133 -6.33 -10.43 -15.46
N TYR A 134 -7.59 -10.51 -15.05
CA TYR A 134 -7.91 -10.94 -13.69
C TYR A 134 -7.66 -12.44 -13.56
N ALA A 135 -6.96 -12.85 -12.51
CA ALA A 135 -6.94 -14.26 -12.14
C ALA A 135 -8.34 -14.63 -11.60
N GLN A 136 -8.99 -15.57 -12.29
CA GLN A 136 -10.35 -16.02 -11.95
C GLN A 136 -10.32 -17.20 -10.98
N CYS A 137 -9.31 -18.06 -11.09
CA CYS A 137 -9.20 -19.27 -10.30
C CYS A 137 -7.75 -19.62 -10.01
N ILE A 138 -7.50 -20.19 -8.83
CA ILE A 138 -6.23 -20.81 -8.44
C ILE A 138 -6.55 -22.21 -7.99
N ILE A 139 -5.93 -23.19 -8.61
CA ILE A 139 -6.07 -24.61 -8.27
C ILE A 139 -4.73 -25.09 -7.73
N GLN A 140 -4.70 -25.57 -6.50
CA GLN A 140 -3.54 -26.23 -5.93
C GLN A 140 -3.48 -27.70 -6.37
N GLN A 141 -2.35 -28.10 -6.90
CA GLN A 141 -1.97 -29.46 -7.16
C GLN A 141 -0.94 -29.92 -6.11
N GLU A 142 -0.53 -31.18 -6.14
CA GLU A 142 0.43 -31.70 -5.14
C GLU A 142 1.74 -30.93 -5.08
N LYS A 143 2.28 -30.48 -6.24
CA LYS A 143 3.60 -29.85 -6.34
C LYS A 143 3.61 -28.46 -6.98
N TYR A 144 2.47 -27.97 -7.49
CA TYR A 144 2.37 -26.69 -8.21
C TYR A 144 0.97 -26.10 -8.11
N PHE A 145 0.82 -24.88 -8.57
CA PHE A 145 -0.46 -24.18 -8.67
C PHE A 145 -0.77 -23.89 -10.14
N ILE A 146 -2.05 -23.93 -10.47
CA ILE A 146 -2.55 -23.48 -11.77
C ILE A 146 -3.30 -22.18 -11.55
N ILE A 147 -2.84 -21.11 -12.17
CA ILE A 147 -3.53 -19.81 -12.17
C ILE A 147 -4.21 -19.65 -13.52
N SER A 148 -5.51 -19.47 -13.51
CA SER A 148 -6.31 -19.26 -14.73
C SER A 148 -6.88 -17.85 -14.77
N GLY A 149 -6.67 -17.13 -15.86
CA GLY A 149 -7.34 -15.92 -16.26
C GLY A 149 -8.50 -16.22 -17.22
N GLU A 150 -8.91 -15.23 -18.00
CA GLU A 150 -9.94 -15.38 -19.03
C GLU A 150 -9.43 -16.22 -20.20
N ASN A 151 -8.23 -15.92 -20.71
CA ASN A 151 -7.63 -16.56 -21.88
C ASN A 151 -6.31 -17.27 -21.55
N THR A 152 -5.81 -17.14 -20.32
CA THR A 152 -4.52 -17.70 -19.91
C THR A 152 -4.68 -18.76 -18.84
N LYS A 153 -3.78 -19.76 -18.89
CA LYS A 153 -3.64 -20.79 -17.87
C LYS A 153 -2.16 -21.05 -17.66
N ILE A 154 -1.65 -20.79 -16.45
CA ILE A 154 -0.22 -20.83 -16.15
C ILE A 154 0.03 -21.70 -14.93
N GLU A 155 1.01 -22.61 -15.06
CA GLU A 155 1.51 -23.43 -13.96
C GLU A 155 2.66 -22.71 -13.26
N VAL A 156 2.61 -22.61 -11.94
CA VAL A 156 3.64 -21.99 -11.11
C VAL A 156 3.95 -22.84 -9.88
N ASP A 157 5.18 -22.79 -9.41
CA ASP A 157 5.62 -23.50 -8.20
C ASP A 157 5.12 -22.82 -6.93
N SER A 158 4.88 -21.51 -6.99
CA SER A 158 4.38 -20.71 -5.87
C SER A 158 3.46 -19.59 -6.37
N ALA A 159 2.41 -19.29 -5.61
CA ALA A 159 1.48 -18.20 -5.92
C ALA A 159 1.32 -17.26 -4.73
N PHE A 160 1.45 -15.95 -4.98
CA PHE A 160 1.20 -14.88 -4.02
C PHE A 160 -0.09 -14.15 -4.37
N ILE A 161 -1.04 -14.09 -3.43
CA ILE A 161 -2.31 -13.38 -3.59
C ILE A 161 -2.18 -12.02 -2.93
N THR A 162 -2.16 -10.96 -3.74
CA THR A 162 -1.98 -9.57 -3.31
C THR A 162 -3.04 -8.63 -3.91
N THR A 163 -4.26 -9.14 -4.07
CA THR A 163 -5.40 -8.46 -4.71
C THR A 163 -5.91 -7.22 -3.98
N GLY A 164 -5.42 -6.95 -2.76
CA GLY A 164 -5.86 -5.81 -1.96
C GLY A 164 -7.20 -6.04 -1.26
N HIS A 165 -7.97 -4.97 -1.13
CA HIS A 165 -9.28 -5.04 -0.51
C HIS A 165 -10.32 -5.55 -1.51
N ASN A 166 -11.10 -6.53 -1.07
CA ASN A 166 -12.27 -6.98 -1.85
C ASN A 166 -13.32 -5.87 -1.81
N GLN A 167 -13.61 -5.29 -2.96
CA GLN A 167 -14.68 -4.31 -3.07
C GLN A 167 -15.99 -5.09 -3.14
N ASN A 168 -16.72 -5.16 -2.03
CA ASN A 168 -18.08 -5.65 -2.07
C ASN A 168 -18.88 -4.81 -3.06
N GLN A 169 -19.62 -5.46 -3.96
CA GLN A 169 -20.55 -4.76 -4.84
C GLN A 169 -21.51 -3.97 -3.96
N ASN A 170 -21.49 -2.66 -4.17
CA ASN A 170 -22.30 -1.76 -3.38
C ASN A 170 -23.75 -1.88 -3.84
N ASN A 171 -24.62 -2.30 -2.95
CA ASN A 171 -26.05 -2.24 -3.18
C ASN A 171 -26.56 -0.89 -2.66
N PHE A 172 -27.23 -0.13 -3.54
CA PHE A 172 -27.98 1.04 -3.11
C PHE A 172 -28.83 0.73 -1.86
N PRO A 173 -28.87 1.59 -0.82
CA PRO A 173 -28.33 2.98 -0.76
C PRO A 173 -26.93 3.12 -0.15
N MET A 174 -26.15 2.06 -0.02
CA MET A 174 -24.82 2.12 0.60
C MET A 174 -23.72 1.96 -0.45
N TYR A 175 -22.80 2.89 -0.44
CA TYR A 175 -21.64 2.91 -1.33
C TYR A 175 -20.33 2.71 -0.54
N SER A 176 -19.38 2.02 -1.15
CA SER A 176 -17.99 2.02 -0.66
C SER A 176 -17.35 3.39 -0.87
N ALA A 177 -16.46 3.79 0.04
CA ALA A 177 -15.73 5.05 -0.14
C ALA A 177 -14.87 5.05 -1.41
N TYR A 178 -14.36 3.89 -1.82
CA TYR A 178 -13.45 3.80 -2.96
C TYR A 178 -14.03 2.92 -4.07
N PRO A 179 -13.80 3.26 -5.36
CA PRO A 179 -13.08 4.47 -5.81
C PRO A 179 -13.90 5.74 -5.59
N LEU A 180 -13.26 6.79 -5.05
CA LEU A 180 -13.92 8.06 -4.70
C LEU A 180 -14.55 8.76 -5.89
N GLU A 181 -13.93 8.68 -7.07
CA GLU A 181 -14.45 9.27 -8.31
C GLU A 181 -15.83 8.72 -8.67
N ILE A 182 -16.07 7.43 -8.37
CA ILE A 182 -17.37 6.79 -8.63
C ILE A 182 -18.36 7.10 -7.50
N SER A 183 -17.92 7.02 -6.25
CA SER A 183 -18.80 7.21 -5.09
C SER A 183 -19.31 8.64 -4.94
N THR A 184 -18.60 9.63 -5.49
CA THR A 184 -18.96 11.05 -5.40
C THR A 184 -19.51 11.66 -6.70
N GLN A 185 -19.50 10.92 -7.79
CA GLN A 185 -19.78 11.41 -9.14
C GLN A 185 -21.15 12.05 -9.32
N ASN A 186 -22.18 11.52 -8.66
CA ASN A 186 -23.58 11.93 -8.82
C ASN A 186 -24.12 12.67 -7.60
N ILE A 187 -23.26 13.21 -6.74
CA ILE A 187 -23.66 13.91 -5.53
C ILE A 187 -23.70 15.43 -5.82
N SER A 188 -24.84 16.05 -5.52
CA SER A 188 -25.08 17.48 -5.74
C SER A 188 -25.22 18.24 -4.41
N ALA A 189 -25.22 19.56 -4.48
CA ALA A 189 -25.43 20.44 -3.33
C ALA A 189 -26.79 20.23 -2.61
N ASN A 190 -27.78 19.69 -3.32
CA ASN A 190 -29.10 19.44 -2.75
C ASN A 190 -29.20 18.09 -2.01
N ASP A 191 -28.18 17.26 -2.09
CA ASP A 191 -28.19 15.95 -1.47
C ASP A 191 -27.77 16.00 -0.01
N ALA A 192 -28.24 14.99 0.74
CA ALA A 192 -27.83 14.74 2.11
C ALA A 192 -27.09 13.40 2.20
N ILE A 193 -25.84 13.44 2.60
CA ILE A 193 -24.92 12.30 2.61
C ILE A 193 -24.62 11.86 4.04
N GLY A 194 -24.87 10.57 4.33
CA GLY A 194 -24.46 9.93 5.57
C GLY A 194 -23.14 9.20 5.42
N ILE A 195 -22.10 9.55 6.21
CA ILE A 195 -20.81 8.89 6.23
C ILE A 195 -20.72 8.03 7.50
N LYS A 196 -20.70 6.70 7.35
CA LYS A 196 -20.57 5.76 8.46
C LYS A 196 -19.10 5.47 8.74
N GLY A 197 -18.61 6.02 9.85
CA GLY A 197 -17.21 5.93 10.30
C GLY A 197 -16.49 7.26 10.17
N LEU A 198 -15.57 7.55 11.08
CA LEU A 198 -14.76 8.78 11.16
C LEU A 198 -13.25 8.46 11.03
N GLY A 199 -12.93 7.48 10.19
CA GLY A 199 -11.55 7.10 9.85
C GLY A 199 -10.99 7.93 8.68
N LEU A 200 -9.79 7.55 8.23
CA LEU A 200 -9.11 8.24 7.11
C LEU A 200 -9.92 8.24 5.82
N SER A 201 -10.66 7.16 5.53
CA SER A 201 -11.55 7.12 4.36
C SER A 201 -12.69 8.14 4.43
N ALA A 202 -13.20 8.42 5.63
CA ALA A 202 -14.20 9.48 5.79
C ALA A 202 -13.61 10.86 5.49
N ILE A 203 -12.37 11.13 5.91
CA ILE A 203 -11.66 12.38 5.58
C ILE A 203 -11.49 12.51 4.08
N ASP A 204 -11.13 11.43 3.38
CA ASP A 204 -11.01 11.45 1.92
C ASP A 204 -12.35 11.78 1.23
N VAL A 205 -13.45 11.15 1.67
CA VAL A 205 -14.80 11.42 1.15
C VAL A 205 -15.19 12.88 1.39
N ILE A 206 -15.00 13.39 2.63
CA ILE A 206 -15.29 14.78 2.97
C ILE A 206 -14.46 15.72 2.09
N THR A 207 -13.18 15.47 1.92
CA THR A 207 -12.28 16.28 1.07
C THR A 207 -12.77 16.34 -0.37
N MET A 208 -13.23 15.21 -0.92
CA MET A 208 -13.77 15.17 -2.28
C MET A 208 -15.10 15.94 -2.40
N LEU A 209 -15.98 15.81 -1.41
CA LEU A 209 -17.29 16.50 -1.39
C LEU A 209 -17.21 17.99 -1.04
N THR A 210 -16.10 18.44 -0.51
CA THR A 210 -15.86 19.85 -0.11
C THR A 210 -14.85 20.52 -1.04
N SER A 211 -13.56 20.40 -0.74
CA SER A 211 -12.50 21.00 -1.58
C SER A 211 -12.48 20.42 -3.01
N GLY A 212 -12.92 19.17 -3.19
CA GLY A 212 -13.10 18.55 -4.52
C GLY A 212 -14.15 19.28 -5.35
N ASN A 213 -15.19 19.81 -4.71
CA ASN A 213 -16.26 20.59 -5.36
C ASN A 213 -15.95 22.10 -5.46
N GLY A 214 -14.72 22.51 -5.13
CA GLY A 214 -14.26 23.90 -5.33
C GLY A 214 -14.15 24.73 -4.06
N GLY A 215 -14.54 24.22 -2.89
CA GLY A 215 -14.27 24.85 -1.62
C GLY A 215 -12.76 24.92 -1.33
N PHE A 216 -12.33 25.85 -0.51
CA PHE A 216 -10.92 26.03 -0.18
C PHE A 216 -10.72 26.51 1.25
N PHE A 217 -9.51 26.26 1.76
CA PHE A 217 -9.09 26.76 3.06
C PHE A 217 -8.23 28.01 2.91
N GLU A 218 -8.55 29.01 3.72
CA GLU A 218 -7.76 30.24 3.85
C GLU A 218 -7.15 30.29 5.25
N LYS A 219 -5.89 30.73 5.34
CA LYS A 219 -5.24 30.94 6.62
C LYS A 219 -5.43 32.39 7.07
N LEU A 220 -6.24 32.60 8.10
CA LEU A 220 -6.46 33.90 8.71
C LEU A 220 -6.05 33.83 10.19
N ASN A 221 -5.17 34.74 10.63
CA ASN A 221 -4.73 34.84 12.04
C ASN A 221 -4.30 33.50 12.67
N ASN A 222 -3.54 32.68 11.92
CA ASN A 222 -3.12 31.32 12.28
C ASN A 222 -4.23 30.24 12.34
N GLU A 223 -5.46 30.57 12.01
CA GLU A 223 -6.56 29.63 11.88
C GLU A 223 -6.81 29.28 10.41
N LEU A 224 -7.24 28.06 10.17
CA LEU A 224 -7.68 27.61 8.85
C LEU A 224 -9.21 27.77 8.78
N ILE A 225 -9.67 28.69 7.94
CA ILE A 225 -11.09 28.92 7.69
C ILE A 225 -11.47 28.28 6.37
N TYR A 226 -12.53 27.48 6.38
CA TYR A 226 -13.06 26.87 5.17
C TYR A 226 -14.05 27.83 4.49
N ASN A 227 -13.80 28.12 3.21
CA ASN A 227 -14.67 28.90 2.34
C ASN A 227 -15.42 27.93 1.41
N PRO A 228 -16.75 27.75 1.56
CA PRO A 228 -17.53 26.84 0.74
C PRO A 228 -17.71 27.38 -0.68
N SER A 229 -17.79 26.47 -1.65
CA SER A 229 -18.09 26.82 -3.05
C SER A 229 -19.59 26.98 -3.34
N GLY A 230 -20.45 26.52 -2.41
CA GLY A 230 -21.89 26.40 -2.61
C GLY A 230 -22.32 25.15 -3.39
N LYS A 231 -21.39 24.26 -3.72
CA LYS A 231 -21.64 22.98 -4.41
C LYS A 231 -21.54 21.78 -3.47
N GLU A 232 -21.24 22.01 -2.21
CA GLU A 232 -21.11 20.97 -1.20
C GLU A 232 -22.48 20.41 -0.81
N PRO A 233 -22.63 19.08 -0.73
CA PRO A 233 -23.83 18.46 -0.17
C PRO A 233 -23.90 18.66 1.35
N LYS A 234 -25.04 18.42 1.93
CA LYS A 234 -25.17 18.35 3.39
C LYS A 234 -24.57 17.04 3.89
N ILE A 235 -23.50 17.12 4.70
CA ILE A 235 -22.74 15.95 5.15
C ILE A 235 -23.04 15.65 6.61
N PHE A 236 -23.48 14.43 6.89
CA PHE A 236 -23.65 13.89 8.23
C PHE A 236 -22.63 12.78 8.46
N VAL A 237 -21.79 12.95 9.49
CA VAL A 237 -20.78 11.94 9.82
C VAL A 237 -21.09 11.35 11.18
N PHE A 238 -21.03 10.03 11.29
CA PHE A 238 -21.34 9.33 12.54
C PHE A 238 -20.43 8.12 12.73
N SER A 239 -20.01 7.89 13.97
CA SER A 239 -19.22 6.73 14.39
C SER A 239 -19.58 6.34 15.83
N ARG A 240 -19.05 5.23 16.31
CA ARG A 240 -19.29 4.77 17.67
C ARG A 240 -18.82 5.78 18.74
N SER A 241 -17.70 6.45 18.51
CA SER A 241 -17.14 7.45 19.41
C SER A 241 -17.59 8.88 19.09
N ASN A 242 -18.10 9.15 17.89
CA ASN A 242 -18.35 10.47 17.32
C ASN A 242 -17.15 11.43 17.39
N LEU A 243 -15.96 10.89 17.52
CA LEU A 243 -14.71 11.65 17.55
C LEU A 243 -13.93 11.39 16.26
N PRO A 244 -13.38 12.44 15.61
CA PRO A 244 -12.48 12.28 14.50
C PRO A 244 -11.14 11.69 14.97
N LEU A 245 -10.33 11.22 14.03
CA LEU A 245 -8.96 10.82 14.31
C LEU A 245 -8.16 12.04 14.79
N MET A 246 -7.37 11.84 15.83
CA MET A 246 -6.44 12.86 16.32
C MET A 246 -5.31 13.07 15.29
N ALA A 247 -4.77 14.28 15.27
CA ALA A 247 -3.58 14.58 14.49
C ALA A 247 -2.41 13.67 14.93
N ARG A 248 -1.67 13.17 13.95
CA ARG A 248 -0.48 12.37 14.22
C ARG A 248 0.64 13.25 14.78
N ALA A 249 1.35 12.76 15.79
CA ALA A 249 2.55 13.42 16.27
C ALA A 249 3.63 13.56 15.19
N ILE A 250 4.42 14.62 15.26
CA ILE A 250 5.55 14.84 14.36
C ILE A 250 6.59 13.73 14.61
N THR A 251 7.00 13.08 13.53
CA THR A 251 8.03 12.04 13.59
C THR A 251 9.38 12.67 13.92
N GLN A 252 10.02 12.19 14.98
CA GLN A 252 11.35 12.62 15.41
C GLN A 252 12.44 11.64 14.99
N LYS A 253 12.07 10.49 14.45
CA LYS A 253 13.01 9.45 14.00
C LYS A 253 13.61 9.80 12.65
N GLU A 254 14.87 9.44 12.47
CA GLU A 254 15.53 9.46 11.17
C GLU A 254 14.89 8.42 10.20
N THR A 255 15.17 8.56 8.92
CA THR A 255 14.52 7.79 7.85
C THR A 255 14.62 6.27 8.05
N ARG A 256 15.76 5.79 8.56
CA ARG A 256 16.04 4.36 8.78
C ARG A 256 16.07 3.96 10.24
N GLU A 257 15.74 4.89 11.14
CA GLU A 257 15.73 4.60 12.57
C GLU A 257 14.47 3.85 12.95
N GLN A 258 14.66 2.62 13.41
CA GLN A 258 13.59 1.76 13.88
C GLN A 258 13.74 1.47 15.37
N TYR A 259 12.64 1.43 16.08
CA TYR A 259 12.61 0.94 17.43
C TYR A 259 12.96 -0.55 17.45
N GLN A 260 13.99 -0.91 18.21
CA GLN A 260 14.35 -2.29 18.46
C GLN A 260 13.70 -2.74 19.78
N ALA A 261 12.79 -3.68 19.69
CA ALA A 261 12.13 -4.22 20.88
C ALA A 261 13.15 -4.97 21.75
N ILE A 262 13.27 -4.56 23.02
CA ILE A 262 14.23 -5.15 23.97
C ILE A 262 13.77 -6.53 24.40
N PHE A 263 12.52 -6.67 24.80
CA PHE A 263 11.96 -7.91 25.34
C PHE A 263 11.26 -8.76 24.27
N PHE A 264 10.39 -8.17 23.48
CA PHE A 264 9.65 -8.85 22.42
C PHE A 264 10.44 -8.84 21.10
N ASN A 265 11.43 -9.69 20.98
CA ASN A 265 12.27 -9.82 19.80
C ASN A 265 12.38 -11.28 19.32
N SER A 266 12.91 -11.48 18.12
CA SER A 266 13.00 -12.80 17.49
C SER A 266 13.83 -13.81 18.31
N THR A 267 14.87 -13.35 19.01
CA THR A 267 15.74 -14.18 19.84
C THR A 267 14.97 -14.72 21.06
N THR A 268 14.26 -13.83 21.76
CA THR A 268 13.42 -14.21 22.91
C THR A 268 12.32 -15.19 22.49
N ILE A 269 11.65 -14.93 21.36
CA ILE A 269 10.61 -15.84 20.85
C ILE A 269 11.18 -17.20 20.45
N LYS A 270 12.36 -17.24 19.83
CA LYS A 270 13.05 -18.51 19.50
C LYS A 270 13.41 -19.30 20.77
N LYS A 271 13.84 -18.61 21.84
CA LYS A 271 14.13 -19.23 23.13
C LYS A 271 12.87 -19.84 23.73
N LEU A 272 11.78 -19.07 23.82
CA LEU A 272 10.50 -19.57 24.33
C LEU A 272 9.94 -20.75 23.52
N LYS A 273 10.08 -20.74 22.19
CA LYS A 273 9.66 -21.87 21.34
C LYS A 273 10.48 -23.15 21.57
N LYS A 274 11.71 -23.05 22.05
CA LYS A 274 12.51 -24.23 22.44
C LYS A 274 12.09 -24.78 23.80
N GLU A 275 11.67 -23.90 24.70
CA GLU A 275 11.28 -24.26 26.07
C GLU A 275 9.85 -24.80 26.13
N PHE A 276 8.94 -24.24 25.35
CA PHE A 276 7.51 -24.57 25.32
C PHE A 276 7.08 -25.15 23.97
N LYS A 277 6.45 -26.32 23.96
CA LYS A 277 5.89 -26.89 22.71
C LYS A 277 4.84 -25.99 22.03
N LYS A 278 4.06 -25.28 22.85
CA LYS A 278 3.05 -24.31 22.39
C LYS A 278 3.11 -23.09 23.28
N LEU A 279 3.23 -21.91 22.66
CA LEU A 279 3.24 -20.65 23.39
C LEU A 279 1.80 -20.22 23.71
N ASN A 280 1.57 -19.82 24.96
CA ASN A 280 0.35 -19.16 25.39
C ASN A 280 0.57 -17.66 25.32
N PHE A 281 -0.33 -16.93 24.65
CA PHE A 281 -0.18 -15.50 24.44
C PHE A 281 -0.15 -14.73 25.77
N GLU A 282 -1.11 -14.97 26.67
CA GLU A 282 -1.23 -14.23 27.91
C GLU A 282 -0.07 -14.48 28.89
N LYS A 283 0.42 -15.72 28.96
CA LYS A 283 1.44 -16.11 29.94
C LYS A 283 2.87 -15.86 29.47
N GLN A 284 3.17 -16.04 28.18
CA GLN A 284 4.54 -15.98 27.66
C GLN A 284 4.80 -14.82 26.71
N ILE A 285 3.77 -14.34 25.99
CA ILE A 285 3.97 -13.30 24.98
C ILE A 285 3.59 -11.93 25.51
N LEU A 286 2.41 -11.77 26.11
CA LEU A 286 1.91 -10.49 26.61
C LEU A 286 2.89 -9.81 27.59
N PRO A 287 3.54 -10.51 28.55
CA PRO A 287 4.52 -9.89 29.45
C PRO A 287 5.79 -9.34 28.76
N LEU A 288 6.05 -9.73 27.50
CA LEU A 288 7.18 -9.19 26.72
C LEU A 288 6.82 -7.91 25.97
N ILE A 289 5.53 -7.59 25.88
CA ILE A 289 5.01 -6.44 25.12
C ILE A 289 4.72 -5.26 26.05
N ILE A 290 4.29 -5.56 27.26
CA ILE A 290 3.98 -4.59 28.33
C ILE A 290 5.23 -4.29 29.15
#